data_26a2aef17da77efac64e251f12aae590
#
_entry.id   26a2aef17da77efac64e251f12aae590
#
_cell.length_a   1.000
_cell.length_b   1.000
_cell.length_c   1.000
_cell.angle_alpha   90.00
_cell.angle_beta   90.00
_cell.angle_gamma   90.00
#
_symmetry.space_group_name_H-M   'P 1'
#
loop_
_entity.id
_entity.type
_entity.pdbx_description
1 polymer ?
#
loop_
_entity_poly.entity_id
_entity_poly.type
_entity_poly.pdbx_seq_one_letter_code
_entity_poly.pdbx_strand_id
1 'polypeptide(L)'
;MSSSFSIFAKQCKRELLIQIRQIRFLVNSCLFFLIFLFMFPLTIKPEVVLLRTIAPGLVWMGILLSLLLSAERLFQQDYEQGVMEQWIISGHSLPLLIAAKVIAHWLFNLLPLLALCPLVALLFSLSVWETEVLALTIICGTPSLLFLCALAAAFGVGINQKGLLMALILLPLTLPVLIFGSGTVNIAMQNLPISAYLALLLAMSVVAMGFLPYAIAGIIRISHVE
;
A
#
# COMPACT_ATOMS: atom_id res chain seq x y z
N MET A 1 -5.91 -23.84 23.70
CA MET A 1 -5.77 -22.41 23.36
C MET A 1 -4.80 -22.30 22.18
N SER A 2 -5.29 -21.98 20.99
CA SER A 2 -4.38 -21.72 19.85
C SER A 2 -3.63 -20.42 20.15
N SER A 3 -2.30 -20.43 20.05
CA SER A 3 -1.46 -19.23 20.21
C SER A 3 -1.96 -18.14 19.26
N SER A 4 -2.01 -16.88 19.68
CA SER A 4 -2.38 -15.72 18.86
C SER A 4 -1.59 -15.71 17.54
N PHE A 5 -0.35 -16.19 17.55
CA PHE A 5 0.50 -16.38 16.37
C PHE A 5 -0.08 -17.42 15.40
N SER A 6 -0.63 -18.53 15.89
CA SER A 6 -1.25 -19.56 15.03
C SER A 6 -2.50 -19.03 14.33
N ILE A 7 -3.30 -18.20 15.00
CA ILE A 7 -4.48 -17.54 14.44
C ILE A 7 -4.06 -16.56 13.34
N PHE A 8 -3.07 -15.71 13.62
CA PHE A 8 -2.51 -14.76 12.67
C PHE A 8 -2.00 -15.47 11.39
N ALA A 9 -1.19 -16.52 11.54
CA ALA A 9 -0.63 -17.26 10.42
C ALA A 9 -1.72 -17.94 9.57
N LYS A 10 -2.74 -18.53 10.21
CA LYS A 10 -3.88 -19.15 9.52
C LYS A 10 -4.70 -18.11 8.74
N GLN A 11 -4.96 -16.96 9.35
CA GLN A 11 -5.68 -15.86 8.69
C GLN A 11 -4.88 -15.31 7.50
N CYS A 12 -3.60 -15.05 7.67
CA CYS A 12 -2.72 -14.58 6.61
C CYS A 12 -2.69 -15.57 5.42
N LYS A 13 -2.55 -16.86 5.69
CA LYS A 13 -2.61 -17.91 4.66
C LYS A 13 -3.96 -17.93 3.93
N ARG A 14 -5.07 -17.81 4.66
CA ARG A 14 -6.41 -17.74 4.08
C ARG A 14 -6.54 -16.55 3.13
N GLU A 15 -6.12 -15.36 3.57
CA GLU A 15 -6.19 -14.14 2.78
C GLU A 15 -5.33 -14.23 1.52
N LEU A 16 -4.11 -14.74 1.61
CA LEU A 16 -3.24 -14.97 0.45
C LEU A 16 -3.89 -15.90 -0.58
N LEU A 17 -4.51 -17.00 -0.14
CA LEU A 17 -5.20 -17.93 -1.04
C LEU A 17 -6.40 -17.28 -1.73
N ILE A 18 -7.15 -16.42 -1.03
CA ILE A 18 -8.28 -15.69 -1.61
C ILE A 18 -7.75 -14.73 -2.69
N GLN A 19 -6.67 -14.00 -2.42
CA GLN A 19 -6.10 -13.03 -3.36
C GLN A 19 -5.50 -13.69 -4.59
N ILE A 20 -4.83 -14.83 -4.45
CA ILE A 20 -4.33 -15.63 -5.60
C ILE A 20 -5.47 -16.04 -6.52
N ARG A 21 -6.63 -16.40 -5.97
CA ARG A 21 -7.82 -16.74 -6.77
C ARG A 21 -8.44 -15.54 -7.46
N GLN A 22 -8.19 -14.34 -6.95
CA GLN A 22 -8.72 -13.06 -7.45
C GLN A 22 -7.64 -12.21 -8.13
N ILE A 23 -6.67 -12.84 -8.79
CA ILE A 23 -5.50 -12.20 -9.40
C ILE A 23 -5.86 -11.03 -10.36
N ARG A 24 -7.09 -11.01 -10.89
CA ARG A 24 -7.57 -9.93 -11.77
C ARG A 24 -7.43 -8.54 -11.15
N PHE A 25 -7.67 -8.42 -9.84
CA PHE A 25 -7.57 -7.12 -9.15
C PHE A 25 -6.12 -6.65 -9.04
N LEU A 26 -5.20 -7.58 -8.79
CA LEU A 26 -3.77 -7.29 -8.80
C LEU A 26 -3.32 -6.84 -10.20
N VAL A 27 -3.73 -7.58 -11.23
CA VAL A 27 -3.39 -7.23 -12.63
C VAL A 27 -3.91 -5.84 -12.98
N ASN A 28 -5.15 -5.50 -12.61
CA ASN A 28 -5.72 -4.18 -12.85
C ASN A 28 -4.91 -3.08 -12.15
N SER A 29 -4.51 -3.30 -10.90
CA SER A 29 -3.70 -2.36 -10.11
C SER A 29 -2.31 -2.16 -10.74
N CYS A 30 -1.67 -3.24 -11.18
CA CYS A 30 -0.38 -3.18 -11.87
C CYS A 30 -0.48 -2.52 -13.26
N LEU A 31 -1.51 -2.83 -14.02
CA LEU A 31 -1.77 -2.17 -15.31
C LEU A 31 -2.01 -0.67 -15.13
N PHE A 32 -2.79 -0.30 -14.12
CA PHE A 32 -3.01 1.11 -13.78
C PHE A 32 -1.69 1.82 -13.47
N PHE A 33 -0.84 1.20 -12.62
CA PHE A 33 0.48 1.72 -12.30
C PHE A 33 1.34 1.91 -13.56
N LEU A 34 1.38 0.92 -14.44
CA LEU A 34 2.13 1.00 -15.69
C LEU A 34 1.60 2.08 -16.64
N ILE A 35 0.28 2.12 -16.87
CA ILE A 35 -0.35 3.14 -17.72
C ILE A 35 -0.04 4.53 -17.17
N PHE A 36 -0.17 4.74 -15.87
CA PHE A 36 0.16 5.99 -15.20
C PHE A 36 1.62 6.40 -15.49
N LEU A 37 2.59 5.51 -15.32
CA LEU A 37 3.99 5.80 -15.54
C LEU A 37 4.31 6.07 -17.02
N PHE A 38 3.73 5.29 -17.95
CA PHE A 38 3.98 5.45 -19.37
C PHE A 38 3.38 6.74 -19.95
N MET A 39 2.32 7.28 -19.36
CA MET A 39 1.74 8.55 -19.80
C MET A 39 2.75 9.70 -19.78
N PHE A 40 3.68 9.74 -18.82
CA PHE A 40 4.61 10.85 -18.66
C PHE A 40 5.63 10.95 -19.81
N PRO A 41 6.38 9.90 -20.19
CA PRO A 41 7.28 9.95 -21.31
C PRO A 41 6.59 10.20 -22.66
N LEU A 42 5.30 9.85 -22.78
CA LEU A 42 4.52 10.08 -24.01
C LEU A 42 3.99 11.52 -24.10
N THR A 43 3.74 12.16 -22.97
CA THR A 43 3.08 13.48 -22.91
C THR A 43 4.10 14.62 -22.80
N ILE A 44 5.20 14.39 -22.08
CA ILE A 44 6.25 15.40 -21.86
C ILE A 44 7.33 15.20 -22.93
N LYS A 45 7.93 16.29 -23.41
CA LYS A 45 9.11 16.20 -24.32
C LYS A 45 10.13 15.24 -23.69
N PRO A 46 10.69 14.28 -24.43
CA PRO A 46 11.56 13.24 -23.90
C PRO A 46 12.97 13.78 -23.57
N GLU A 47 13.04 14.74 -22.65
CA GLU A 47 14.30 15.18 -22.06
C GLU A 47 14.66 14.20 -20.93
N VAL A 48 15.67 13.38 -21.17
CA VAL A 48 16.12 12.32 -20.22
C VAL A 48 16.39 12.91 -18.84
N VAL A 49 16.98 14.10 -18.77
CA VAL A 49 17.30 14.78 -17.50
C VAL A 49 16.03 15.13 -16.72
N LEU A 50 15.02 15.68 -17.39
CA LEU A 50 13.75 16.04 -16.76
C LEU A 50 13.02 14.81 -16.28
N LEU A 51 12.86 13.79 -17.13
CA LEU A 51 12.20 12.53 -16.78
C LEU A 51 12.86 11.84 -15.59
N ARG A 52 14.20 11.82 -15.55
CA ARG A 52 14.95 11.25 -14.43
C ARG A 52 14.71 12.02 -13.14
N THR A 53 14.67 13.35 -13.18
CA THR A 53 14.47 14.20 -11.99
C THR A 53 13.08 14.02 -11.37
N ILE A 54 12.04 13.87 -12.19
CA ILE A 54 10.68 13.73 -11.70
C ILE A 54 10.31 12.27 -11.36
N ALA A 55 11.09 11.29 -11.83
CA ALA A 55 10.83 9.87 -11.68
C ALA A 55 10.49 9.43 -10.24
N PRO A 56 11.26 9.81 -9.20
CA PRO A 56 10.96 9.37 -7.83
C PRO A 56 9.56 9.78 -7.36
N GLY A 57 9.17 11.01 -7.62
CA GLY A 57 7.84 11.52 -7.28
C GLY A 57 6.72 10.81 -8.05
N LEU A 58 6.91 10.61 -9.37
CA LEU A 58 5.94 9.91 -10.21
C LEU A 58 5.75 8.46 -9.81
N VAL A 59 6.84 7.75 -9.53
CA VAL A 59 6.79 6.35 -9.10
C VAL A 59 6.02 6.22 -7.78
N TRP A 60 6.33 7.05 -6.79
CA TRP A 60 5.65 7.03 -5.51
C TRP A 60 4.16 7.43 -5.59
N MET A 61 3.83 8.41 -6.46
CA MET A 61 2.42 8.72 -6.76
C MET A 61 1.70 7.55 -7.43
N GLY A 62 2.34 6.92 -8.41
CA GLY A 62 1.79 5.73 -9.08
C GLY A 62 1.56 4.57 -8.11
N ILE A 63 2.50 4.32 -7.18
CA ILE A 63 2.37 3.33 -6.12
C ILE A 63 1.16 3.65 -5.23
N LEU A 64 1.03 4.90 -4.76
CA LEU A 64 -0.11 5.31 -3.94
C LEU A 64 -1.44 5.05 -4.65
N LEU A 65 -1.58 5.50 -5.89
CA LEU A 65 -2.81 5.33 -6.67
C LEU A 65 -3.13 3.86 -6.94
N SER A 66 -2.11 3.04 -7.24
CA SER A 66 -2.23 1.61 -7.45
C SER A 66 -2.68 0.89 -6.17
N LEU A 67 -2.07 1.23 -5.01
CA LEU A 67 -2.44 0.66 -3.72
C LEU A 67 -3.83 1.12 -3.27
N LEU A 68 -4.22 2.36 -3.56
CA LEU A 68 -5.56 2.87 -3.29
C LEU A 68 -6.62 2.07 -4.04
N LEU A 69 -6.41 1.87 -5.34
CA LEU A 69 -7.29 1.06 -6.18
C LEU A 69 -7.38 -0.39 -5.69
N SER A 70 -6.25 -0.96 -5.27
CA SER A 70 -6.19 -2.31 -4.70
C SER A 70 -6.92 -2.41 -3.36
N ALA A 71 -6.82 -1.39 -2.51
CA ALA A 71 -7.40 -1.37 -1.16
C ALA A 71 -8.90 -1.06 -1.14
N GLU A 72 -9.46 -0.46 -2.18
CA GLU A 72 -10.87 -0.05 -2.24
C GLU A 72 -11.84 -1.20 -1.91
N ARG A 73 -11.49 -2.42 -2.32
CA ARG A 73 -12.31 -3.62 -2.11
C ARG A 73 -11.87 -4.47 -0.92
N LEU A 74 -10.84 -4.04 -0.19
CA LEU A 74 -10.22 -4.85 0.87
C LEU A 74 -11.21 -5.32 1.93
N PHE A 75 -12.12 -4.46 2.35
CA PHE A 75 -13.14 -4.76 3.36
C PHE A 75 -14.55 -4.92 2.80
N GLN A 76 -14.81 -4.43 1.59
CA GLN A 76 -16.13 -4.44 1.00
C GLN A 76 -16.68 -5.87 0.82
N GLN A 77 -15.84 -6.78 0.35
CA GLN A 77 -16.24 -8.15 0.13
C GLN A 77 -16.58 -8.89 1.44
N ASP A 78 -15.80 -8.64 2.50
CA ASP A 78 -16.07 -9.23 3.81
C ASP A 78 -17.35 -8.67 4.43
N TYR A 79 -17.65 -7.39 4.19
CA TYR A 79 -18.91 -6.77 4.60
C TYR A 79 -20.11 -7.40 3.88
N GLU A 80 -20.06 -7.50 2.56
CA GLU A 80 -21.14 -8.07 1.74
C GLU A 80 -21.41 -9.55 2.05
N GLN A 81 -20.39 -10.29 2.49
CA GLN A 81 -20.49 -11.70 2.84
C GLN A 81 -20.78 -11.98 4.33
N GLY A 82 -20.93 -10.95 5.15
CA GLY A 82 -21.15 -11.10 6.60
C GLY A 82 -19.94 -11.65 7.38
N VAL A 83 -18.75 -11.63 6.78
CA VAL A 83 -17.51 -12.15 7.42
C VAL A 83 -17.09 -11.24 8.57
N MET A 84 -17.32 -9.93 8.47
CA MET A 84 -16.98 -8.98 9.52
C MET A 84 -17.77 -9.24 10.81
N GLU A 85 -19.05 -9.60 10.70
CA GLU A 85 -19.89 -9.98 11.84
C GLU A 85 -19.33 -11.23 12.52
N GLN A 86 -18.91 -12.23 11.74
CA GLN A 86 -18.27 -13.43 12.26
C GLN A 86 -16.97 -13.12 13.00
N TRP A 87 -16.19 -12.14 12.54
CA TRP A 87 -14.97 -11.71 13.25
C TRP A 87 -15.30 -11.10 14.62
N ILE A 88 -16.35 -10.28 14.70
CA ILE A 88 -16.76 -9.62 15.94
C ILE A 88 -17.20 -10.64 16.98
N ILE A 89 -17.99 -11.66 16.58
CA ILE A 89 -18.52 -12.69 17.49
C ILE A 89 -17.55 -13.84 17.75
N SER A 90 -16.46 -13.97 17.00
CA SER A 90 -15.51 -15.09 17.10
C SER A 90 -14.73 -15.17 18.41
N GLY A 91 -14.76 -14.12 19.23
CA GLY A 91 -13.96 -14.01 20.46
C GLY A 91 -12.46 -13.80 20.22
N HIS A 92 -12.04 -13.68 18.98
CA HIS A 92 -10.65 -13.38 18.62
C HIS A 92 -10.38 -11.87 18.58
N SER A 93 -9.13 -11.48 18.76
CA SER A 93 -8.72 -10.07 18.67
C SER A 93 -8.94 -9.56 17.24
N LEU A 94 -9.94 -8.68 17.06
CA LEU A 94 -10.26 -8.07 15.77
C LEU A 94 -9.05 -7.33 15.15
N PRO A 95 -8.26 -6.54 15.91
CA PRO A 95 -7.05 -5.93 15.37
C PRO A 95 -6.05 -6.93 14.79
N LEU A 96 -5.94 -8.13 15.40
CA LEU A 96 -5.04 -9.18 14.92
C LEU A 96 -5.48 -9.74 13.56
N LEU A 97 -6.79 -9.95 13.38
CA LEU A 97 -7.36 -10.43 12.12
C LEU A 97 -7.18 -9.40 11.00
N ILE A 98 -7.42 -8.12 11.33
CA ILE A 98 -7.22 -7.00 10.40
C ILE A 98 -5.75 -6.87 10.02
N ALA A 99 -4.82 -6.91 10.99
CA ALA A 99 -3.39 -6.87 10.71
C ALA A 99 -2.96 -8.01 9.79
N ALA A 100 -3.42 -9.24 10.04
CA ALA A 100 -3.14 -10.39 9.19
C ALA A 100 -3.64 -10.20 7.75
N LYS A 101 -4.84 -9.64 7.59
CA LYS A 101 -5.43 -9.33 6.29
C LYS A 101 -4.63 -8.28 5.52
N VAL A 102 -4.33 -7.16 6.16
CA VAL A 102 -3.60 -6.05 5.51
C VAL A 102 -2.17 -6.47 5.18
N ILE A 103 -1.48 -7.21 6.05
CA ILE A 103 -0.14 -7.73 5.79
C ILE A 103 -0.16 -8.73 4.62
N ALA A 104 -1.13 -9.63 4.56
CA ALA A 104 -1.27 -10.55 3.43
C ALA A 104 -1.47 -9.78 2.12
N HIS A 105 -2.30 -8.73 2.15
CA HIS A 105 -2.54 -7.87 0.99
C HIS A 105 -1.30 -7.08 0.58
N TRP A 106 -0.53 -6.59 1.56
CA TRP A 106 0.75 -5.95 1.31
C TRP A 106 1.74 -6.88 0.62
N LEU A 107 1.96 -8.08 1.15
CA LEU A 107 2.86 -9.07 0.56
C LEU A 107 2.48 -9.41 -0.89
N PHE A 108 1.18 -9.51 -1.16
CA PHE A 108 0.67 -9.84 -2.49
C PHE A 108 0.90 -8.70 -3.50
N ASN A 109 0.74 -7.43 -3.09
CA ASN A 109 0.99 -6.26 -3.94
C ASN A 109 2.49 -5.93 -4.05
N LEU A 110 3.30 -6.25 -3.04
CA LEU A 110 4.73 -5.94 -3.02
C LEU A 110 5.49 -6.66 -4.14
N LEU A 111 5.19 -7.95 -4.37
CA LEU A 111 5.87 -8.76 -5.36
C LEU A 111 5.84 -8.17 -6.78
N PRO A 112 4.67 -7.81 -7.34
CA PRO A 112 4.63 -7.21 -8.66
C PRO A 112 5.24 -5.80 -8.70
N LEU A 113 5.11 -5.00 -7.64
CA LEU A 113 5.75 -3.67 -7.58
C LEU A 113 7.27 -3.80 -7.66
N LEU A 114 7.87 -4.76 -6.94
CA LEU A 114 9.31 -5.04 -7.04
C LEU A 114 9.70 -5.60 -8.41
N ALA A 115 8.89 -6.47 -8.99
CA ALA A 115 9.12 -7.01 -10.33
C ALA A 115 9.07 -5.93 -11.42
N LEU A 116 8.35 -4.84 -11.19
CA LEU A 116 8.27 -3.70 -12.11
C LEU A 116 9.41 -2.69 -11.94
N CYS A 117 10.21 -2.74 -10.85
CA CYS A 117 11.34 -1.83 -10.65
C CYS A 117 12.35 -1.80 -11.83
N PRO A 118 12.76 -2.93 -12.43
CA PRO A 118 13.65 -2.88 -13.59
C PRO A 118 13.01 -2.16 -14.80
N LEU A 119 11.72 -2.32 -15.01
CA LEU A 119 11.00 -1.62 -16.08
C LEU A 119 10.96 -0.10 -15.82
N VAL A 120 10.73 0.30 -14.58
CA VAL A 120 10.79 1.70 -14.14
C VAL A 120 12.20 2.26 -14.38
N ALA A 121 13.24 1.50 -14.06
CA ALA A 121 14.62 1.89 -14.28
C ALA A 121 14.92 2.14 -15.77
N LEU A 122 14.45 1.27 -16.65
CA LEU A 122 14.57 1.46 -18.09
C LEU A 122 13.79 2.68 -18.58
N LEU A 123 12.59 2.89 -18.09
CA LEU A 123 11.71 3.99 -18.53
C LEU A 123 12.27 5.38 -18.16
N PHE A 124 12.87 5.49 -16.99
CA PHE A 124 13.40 6.76 -16.46
C PHE A 124 14.92 6.85 -16.43
N SER A 125 15.62 5.89 -17.07
CA SER A 125 17.09 5.85 -17.14
C SER A 125 17.77 5.91 -15.77
N LEU A 126 17.23 5.15 -14.79
CA LEU A 126 17.79 5.05 -13.44
C LEU A 126 19.02 4.13 -13.46
N SER A 127 20.03 4.45 -12.65
CA SER A 127 21.17 3.57 -12.42
C SER A 127 20.78 2.33 -11.59
N VAL A 128 21.65 1.33 -11.58
CA VAL A 128 21.44 0.11 -10.77
C VAL A 128 21.27 0.48 -9.29
N TRP A 129 22.15 1.33 -8.77
CA TRP A 129 22.09 1.82 -7.39
C TRP A 129 20.77 2.53 -7.07
N GLU A 130 20.30 3.42 -7.93
CA GLU A 130 19.04 4.13 -7.75
C GLU A 130 17.83 3.18 -7.77
N THR A 131 17.92 2.13 -8.59
CA THR A 131 16.87 1.09 -8.67
C THR A 131 16.84 0.23 -7.40
N GLU A 132 18.01 -0.14 -6.85
CA GLU A 132 18.10 -0.85 -5.59
C GLU A 132 17.53 -0.01 -4.43
N VAL A 133 17.89 1.28 -4.38
CA VAL A 133 17.34 2.20 -3.38
C VAL A 133 15.83 2.35 -3.56
N LEU A 134 15.33 2.46 -4.80
CA LEU A 134 13.90 2.49 -5.06
C LEU A 134 13.20 1.23 -4.52
N ALA A 135 13.74 0.05 -4.79
CA ALA A 135 13.20 -1.21 -4.27
C ALA A 135 13.20 -1.26 -2.73
N LEU A 136 14.28 -0.80 -2.09
CA LEU A 136 14.36 -0.69 -0.63
C LEU A 136 13.31 0.27 -0.06
N THR A 137 13.13 1.44 -0.69
CA THR A 137 12.12 2.40 -0.25
C THR A 137 10.70 1.83 -0.39
N ILE A 138 10.42 1.08 -1.46
CA ILE A 138 9.13 0.39 -1.65
C ILE A 138 8.90 -0.61 -0.51
N ILE A 139 9.88 -1.44 -0.18
CA ILE A 139 9.76 -2.41 0.91
C ILE A 139 9.50 -1.71 2.25
N CYS A 140 10.23 -0.63 2.53
CA CYS A 140 10.15 0.09 3.81
C CYS A 140 8.91 0.98 3.93
N GLY A 141 8.45 1.61 2.85
CA GLY A 141 7.41 2.63 2.89
C GLY A 141 6.01 2.14 2.51
N THR A 142 5.90 1.13 1.65
CA THR A 142 4.57 0.64 1.21
C THR A 142 3.72 0.01 2.32
N PRO A 143 4.26 -0.59 3.41
CA PRO A 143 3.42 -1.03 4.51
C PRO A 143 2.61 0.12 5.10
N SER A 144 3.25 1.27 5.38
CA SER A 144 2.53 2.44 5.92
C SER A 144 1.45 2.94 4.97
N LEU A 145 1.76 3.04 3.67
CA LEU A 145 0.76 3.44 2.66
C LEU A 145 -0.44 2.50 2.63
N LEU A 146 -0.19 1.18 2.63
CA LEU A 146 -1.29 0.23 2.53
C LEU A 146 -2.16 0.20 3.80
N PHE A 147 -1.56 0.33 5.00
CA PHE A 147 -2.34 0.45 6.22
C PHE A 147 -3.18 1.73 6.26
N LEU A 148 -2.68 2.84 5.73
CA LEU A 148 -3.45 4.08 5.57
C LEU A 148 -4.58 3.90 4.54
N CYS A 149 -4.30 3.26 3.40
CA CYS A 149 -5.34 2.90 2.41
C CYS A 149 -6.41 1.99 3.02
N ALA A 150 -6.00 1.01 3.84
CA ALA A 150 -6.93 0.12 4.55
C ALA A 150 -7.78 0.88 5.58
N LEU A 151 -7.21 1.85 6.29
CA LEU A 151 -7.97 2.73 7.19
C LEU A 151 -9.05 3.51 6.41
N ALA A 152 -8.67 4.13 5.30
CA ALA A 152 -9.62 4.86 4.45
C ALA A 152 -10.68 3.93 3.86
N ALA A 153 -10.31 2.71 3.44
CA ALA A 153 -11.26 1.71 2.96
C ALA A 153 -12.27 1.29 4.04
N ALA A 154 -11.83 1.18 5.30
CA ALA A 154 -12.73 0.85 6.42
C ALA A 154 -13.79 1.94 6.66
N PHE A 155 -13.44 3.22 6.53
CA PHE A 155 -14.42 4.31 6.58
C PHE A 155 -15.43 4.27 5.43
N GLY A 156 -15.05 3.72 4.28
CA GLY A 156 -15.93 3.58 3.10
C GLY A 156 -16.90 2.39 3.15
N VAL A 157 -16.79 1.50 4.14
CA VAL A 157 -17.67 0.33 4.25
C VAL A 157 -19.10 0.76 4.52
N GLY A 158 -20.05 0.25 3.72
CA GLY A 158 -21.46 0.57 3.86
C GLY A 158 -21.92 1.93 3.29
N ILE A 159 -21.01 2.77 2.81
CA ILE A 159 -21.32 4.11 2.27
C ILE A 159 -21.32 4.11 0.74
N ASN A 160 -22.29 4.78 0.11
CA ASN A 160 -22.42 4.84 -1.35
C ASN A 160 -21.37 5.75 -2.03
N GLN A 161 -20.84 6.75 -1.33
CA GLN A 161 -19.85 7.72 -1.87
C GLN A 161 -18.45 7.49 -1.27
N LYS A 162 -17.91 6.28 -1.46
CA LYS A 162 -16.65 5.84 -0.84
C LYS A 162 -15.42 6.61 -1.31
N GLY A 163 -15.32 6.88 -2.61
CA GLY A 163 -14.11 7.42 -3.21
C GLY A 163 -13.71 8.80 -2.70
N LEU A 164 -14.68 9.70 -2.50
CA LEU A 164 -14.41 11.07 -2.03
C LEU A 164 -13.90 11.09 -0.59
N LEU A 165 -14.56 10.32 0.31
CA LEU A 165 -14.16 10.22 1.71
C LEU A 165 -12.78 9.56 1.85
N MET A 166 -12.52 8.49 1.08
CA MET A 166 -11.21 7.84 1.03
C MET A 166 -10.12 8.83 0.62
N ALA A 167 -10.33 9.58 -0.47
CA ALA A 167 -9.35 10.54 -0.95
C ALA A 167 -9.08 11.67 0.06
N LEU A 168 -10.14 12.22 0.67
CA LEU A 168 -10.02 13.34 1.61
C LEU A 168 -9.23 12.98 2.87
N ILE A 169 -9.41 11.77 3.41
CA ILE A 169 -8.69 11.30 4.60
C ILE A 169 -7.27 10.85 4.23
N LEU A 170 -7.14 10.19 3.09
CA LEU A 170 -5.92 9.53 2.69
C LEU A 170 -4.83 10.52 2.28
N LEU A 171 -5.17 11.53 1.45
CA LEU A 171 -4.18 12.44 0.89
C LEU A 171 -3.29 13.10 1.94
N PRO A 172 -3.81 13.77 3.01
CA PRO A 172 -2.94 14.40 3.99
C PRO A 172 -2.05 13.39 4.75
N LEU A 173 -2.59 12.19 5.04
CA LEU A 173 -1.88 11.17 5.83
C LEU A 173 -0.77 10.47 5.03
N THR A 174 -0.89 10.39 3.72
CA THR A 174 0.10 9.74 2.86
C THR A 174 1.22 10.68 2.42
N LEU A 175 1.02 12.00 2.47
CA LEU A 175 2.04 12.98 2.06
C LEU A 175 3.41 12.77 2.71
N PRO A 176 3.53 12.54 4.03
CA PRO A 176 4.85 12.31 4.64
C PRO A 176 5.55 11.09 4.05
N VAL A 177 4.81 10.00 3.81
CA VAL A 177 5.39 8.77 3.23
C VAL A 177 5.87 9.01 1.79
N LEU A 178 5.08 9.75 1.00
CA LEU A 178 5.46 10.13 -0.37
C LEU A 178 6.71 11.01 -0.40
N ILE A 179 6.78 12.00 0.50
CA ILE A 179 7.92 12.92 0.59
C ILE A 179 9.20 12.16 0.95
N PHE A 180 9.16 11.31 1.97
CA PHE A 180 10.34 10.56 2.38
C PHE A 180 10.68 9.44 1.41
N GLY A 181 9.69 8.79 0.81
CA GLY A 181 9.90 7.74 -0.19
C GLY A 181 10.58 8.27 -1.46
N SER A 182 10.01 9.31 -2.07
CA SER A 182 10.61 9.95 -3.25
C SER A 182 11.91 10.68 -2.90
N GLY A 183 11.97 11.32 -1.72
CA GLY A 183 13.16 12.01 -1.22
C GLY A 183 14.36 11.09 -1.06
N THR A 184 14.18 9.86 -0.58
CA THR A 184 15.26 8.88 -0.46
C THR A 184 15.90 8.57 -1.81
N VAL A 185 15.08 8.38 -2.85
CA VAL A 185 15.59 8.12 -4.20
C VAL A 185 16.31 9.36 -4.77
N ASN A 186 15.76 10.55 -4.54
CA ASN A 186 16.42 11.81 -4.96
C ASN A 186 17.78 12.00 -4.30
N ILE A 187 17.91 11.66 -3.02
CA ILE A 187 19.20 11.71 -2.28
C ILE A 187 20.18 10.67 -2.83
N ALA A 188 19.70 9.47 -3.16
CA ALA A 188 20.51 8.44 -3.79
C ALA A 188 21.06 8.87 -5.15
N MET A 189 20.27 9.61 -5.95
CA MET A 189 20.71 10.21 -7.22
C MET A 189 21.87 11.21 -7.04
N GLN A 190 21.97 11.84 -5.87
CA GLN A 190 23.03 12.77 -5.52
C GLN A 190 24.22 12.08 -4.83
N ASN A 191 24.21 10.74 -4.72
CA ASN A 191 25.21 9.93 -4.01
C ASN A 191 25.39 10.34 -2.52
N LEU A 192 24.32 10.85 -1.89
CA LEU A 192 24.30 11.22 -0.47
C LEU A 192 23.79 10.04 0.40
N PRO A 193 24.08 10.04 1.72
CA PRO A 193 23.67 8.96 2.62
C PRO A 193 22.15 8.91 2.77
N ILE A 194 21.56 7.75 2.48
CA ILE A 194 20.11 7.51 2.50
C ILE A 194 19.57 7.01 3.84
N SER A 195 20.46 6.67 4.79
CA SER A 195 20.12 5.94 6.02
C SER A 195 19.06 6.60 6.87
N ALA A 196 19.12 7.92 7.03
CA ALA A 196 18.16 8.68 7.84
C ALA A 196 16.74 8.64 7.25
N TYR A 197 16.61 8.78 5.94
CA TYR A 197 15.31 8.74 5.25
C TYR A 197 14.70 7.35 5.24
N LEU A 198 15.52 6.31 5.04
CA LEU A 198 15.08 4.92 5.17
C LEU A 198 14.63 4.59 6.60
N ALA A 199 15.37 5.07 7.60
CA ALA A 199 14.98 4.88 9.00
C ALA A 199 13.63 5.54 9.31
N LEU A 200 13.35 6.73 8.78
CA LEU A 200 12.06 7.40 8.92
C LEU A 200 10.94 6.62 8.25
N LEU A 201 11.14 6.14 7.01
CA LEU A 201 10.15 5.30 6.32
C LEU A 201 9.84 4.03 7.10
N LEU A 202 10.87 3.36 7.63
CA LEU A 202 10.73 2.18 8.47
C LEU A 202 9.96 2.50 9.76
N ALA A 203 10.30 3.59 10.44
CA ALA A 203 9.61 4.03 11.64
C ALA A 203 8.13 4.29 11.37
N MET A 204 7.79 4.98 10.27
CA MET A 204 6.40 5.22 9.88
C MET A 204 5.65 3.91 9.61
N SER A 205 6.30 2.93 8.96
CA SER A 205 5.70 1.63 8.69
C SER A 205 5.48 0.81 9.96
N VAL A 206 6.43 0.83 10.90
CA VAL A 206 6.28 0.15 12.20
C VAL A 206 5.15 0.77 13.00
N VAL A 207 5.06 2.09 13.05
CA VAL A 207 3.95 2.81 13.73
C VAL A 207 2.62 2.49 13.06
N ALA A 208 2.55 2.52 11.74
CA ALA A 208 1.33 2.19 11.01
C ALA A 208 0.86 0.75 11.28
N MET A 209 1.76 -0.22 11.18
CA MET A 209 1.46 -1.63 11.46
C MET A 209 1.04 -1.88 12.93
N GLY A 210 1.61 -1.12 13.87
CA GLY A 210 1.28 -1.26 15.30
C GLY A 210 -0.03 -0.60 15.70
N PHE A 211 -0.38 0.53 15.10
CA PHE A 211 -1.48 1.39 15.56
C PHE A 211 -2.74 1.29 14.70
N LEU A 212 -2.60 1.27 13.36
CA LEU A 212 -3.75 1.34 12.45
C LEU A 212 -4.70 0.14 12.53
N PRO A 213 -4.26 -1.11 12.82
CA PRO A 213 -5.20 -2.20 13.01
C PRO A 213 -6.22 -1.97 14.14
N TYR A 214 -5.82 -1.26 15.21
CA TYR A 214 -6.72 -0.93 16.30
C TYR A 214 -7.73 0.16 15.88
N ALA A 215 -7.27 1.17 15.14
CA ALA A 215 -8.15 2.22 14.60
C ALA A 215 -9.18 1.63 13.63
N ILE A 216 -8.74 0.77 12.70
CA ILE A 216 -9.62 0.07 11.76
C ILE A 216 -10.63 -0.81 12.50
N ALA A 217 -10.20 -1.53 13.54
CA ALA A 217 -11.09 -2.36 14.36
C ALA A 217 -12.17 -1.53 15.07
N GLY A 218 -11.81 -0.33 15.53
CA GLY A 218 -12.76 0.63 16.10
C GLY A 218 -13.84 1.05 15.10
N ILE A 219 -13.43 1.41 13.88
CA ILE A 219 -14.34 1.83 12.80
C ILE A 219 -15.32 0.69 12.44
N ILE A 220 -14.79 -0.52 12.24
CA ILE A 220 -15.62 -1.69 11.88
C ILE A 220 -16.63 -2.00 12.99
N ARG A 221 -16.28 -1.86 14.27
CA ARG A 221 -17.23 -2.06 15.35
C ARG A 221 -18.35 -1.03 15.37
N ILE A 222 -18.02 0.24 15.12
CA ILE A 222 -19.02 1.32 15.10
C ILE A 222 -19.99 1.14 13.94
N SER A 223 -19.51 0.80 12.75
CA SER A 223 -20.34 0.61 11.56
C SER A 223 -21.30 -0.58 11.61
N HIS A 224 -21.18 -1.48 12.62
CA HIS A 224 -22.06 -2.63 12.80
C HIS A 224 -23.00 -2.48 14.01
N VAL A 225 -22.93 -1.38 14.75
CA VAL A 225 -23.83 -1.09 15.89
C VAL A 225 -25.04 -0.25 15.47
N GLU A 226 -24.99 0.37 14.30
CA GLU A 226 -26.11 1.07 13.66
C GLU A 226 -26.88 0.11 12.73
#